data_bc6e24e1c27821adf7d025e131f0d1a5
#
_entry.id   bc6e24e1c27821adf7d025e131f0d1a5
#
_cell.length_a   1.000
_cell.length_b   1.000
_cell.length_c   1.000
_cell.angle_alpha   90.00
_cell.angle_beta   90.00
_cell.angle_gamma   90.00
#
_symmetry.space_group_name_H-M   'P 1'
#
loop_
_entity.id
_entity.type
_entity.pdbx_description
1 polymer ?
#
loop_
_entity_poly.entity_id
_entity_poly.type
_entity_poly.pdbx_seq_one_letter_code
_entity_poly.pdbx_strand_id
1 'polypeptide(L)'
;MIRLDRVSRTYRMGDTMVRALRGVSAEIPAGAFAVVVGRSGSGKSTLLHLLAAMDKPSDGVVWVGDTDLSTLSAQGQARYRRTKVGMIFQQFHLVPTMTAAENVALPLVLAGADREAQAAAAEAALERVGLAHRTTHRPAELSGGEQQRVAIARALVADPPMLLCDEPTGNLDSETARQVVDLLADVCQSQGKTVVVVTHHEAEVAHVATHRLRLTDGRLDA
;
A
#
# COMPACT_ATOMS: atom_id res chain seq x y z
N MET A 1 12.62 2.88 -8.34
CA MET A 1 12.80 1.48 -8.78
C MET A 1 12.83 0.58 -7.55
N ILE A 2 12.10 -0.53 -7.57
CA ILE A 2 12.14 -1.58 -6.55
C ILE A 2 12.91 -2.75 -7.16
N ARG A 3 13.83 -3.37 -6.41
CA ARG A 3 14.56 -4.56 -6.84
C ARG A 3 14.55 -5.60 -5.71
N LEU A 4 14.15 -6.79 -6.05
CA LEU A 4 14.19 -7.99 -5.20
C LEU A 4 15.29 -8.88 -5.75
N ASP A 5 16.22 -9.30 -4.91
CA ASP A 5 17.28 -10.25 -5.27
C ASP A 5 17.20 -11.47 -4.36
N ARG A 6 16.71 -12.59 -4.91
CA ARG A 6 16.54 -13.91 -4.26
C ARG A 6 15.87 -13.84 -2.89
N VAL A 7 14.87 -12.97 -2.75
CA VAL A 7 14.19 -12.71 -1.49
C VAL A 7 13.43 -13.94 -1.00
N SER A 8 13.75 -14.38 0.20
CA SER A 8 13.04 -15.46 0.90
C SER A 8 12.51 -14.98 2.24
N ARG A 9 11.34 -15.45 2.64
CA ARG A 9 10.80 -15.23 3.98
C ARG A 9 10.22 -16.51 4.56
N THR A 10 10.70 -16.87 5.73
CA THR A 10 10.25 -18.04 6.48
C THR A 10 9.76 -17.61 7.85
N TYR A 11 8.60 -18.09 8.24
CA TYR A 11 8.01 -17.87 9.56
C TYR A 11 8.04 -19.17 10.35
N ARG A 12 8.30 -19.07 11.64
CA ARG A 12 8.14 -20.19 12.58
C ARG A 12 6.74 -20.09 13.21
N MET A 13 5.92 -21.11 12.99
CA MET A 13 4.59 -21.23 13.55
C MET A 13 4.56 -22.50 14.45
N GLY A 14 4.82 -22.32 15.74
CA GLY A 14 5.06 -23.43 16.64
C GLY A 14 6.28 -24.24 16.20
N ASP A 15 6.10 -25.52 15.92
CA ASP A 15 7.16 -26.43 15.44
C ASP A 15 7.26 -26.48 13.90
N THR A 16 6.37 -25.78 13.19
CA THR A 16 6.34 -25.79 11.73
C THR A 16 7.03 -24.57 11.15
N MET A 17 7.81 -24.76 10.09
CA MET A 17 8.43 -23.67 9.30
C MET A 17 7.62 -23.44 8.03
N VAL A 18 7.03 -22.25 7.92
CA VAL A 18 6.25 -21.81 6.74
C VAL A 18 7.11 -20.89 5.88
N ARG A 19 7.46 -21.36 4.69
CA ARG A 19 8.21 -20.55 3.70
C ARG A 19 7.24 -19.74 2.85
N ALA A 20 6.97 -18.50 3.25
CA ALA A 20 6.05 -17.60 2.57
C ALA A 20 6.60 -17.06 1.25
N LEU A 21 7.92 -16.82 1.16
CA LEU A 21 8.62 -16.45 -0.08
C LEU A 21 9.86 -17.33 -0.25
N ARG A 22 10.20 -17.67 -1.50
CA ARG A 22 11.22 -18.66 -1.85
C ARG A 22 12.08 -18.19 -3.01
N GLY A 23 13.07 -17.32 -2.74
CA GLY A 23 14.03 -16.85 -3.72
C GLY A 23 13.41 -15.95 -4.80
N VAL A 24 12.50 -15.06 -4.42
CA VAL A 24 11.82 -14.14 -5.34
C VAL A 24 12.81 -13.11 -5.85
N SER A 25 12.94 -13.00 -7.18
CA SER A 25 13.71 -11.94 -7.85
C SER A 25 12.83 -11.22 -8.85
N ALA A 26 12.76 -9.90 -8.74
CA ALA A 26 11.98 -9.05 -9.64
C ALA A 26 12.46 -7.61 -9.60
N GLU A 27 12.12 -6.86 -10.64
CA GLU A 27 12.28 -5.42 -10.70
C GLU A 27 10.95 -4.75 -11.02
N ILE A 28 10.66 -3.64 -10.32
CA ILE A 28 9.50 -2.79 -10.58
C ILE A 28 10.05 -1.37 -10.82
N PRO A 29 9.86 -0.81 -12.02
CA PRO A 29 10.31 0.54 -12.33
C PRO A 29 9.64 1.60 -11.45
N ALA A 30 10.31 2.73 -11.26
CA ALA A 30 9.68 3.90 -10.67
C ALA A 30 8.55 4.40 -11.57
N GLY A 31 7.45 4.85 -10.97
CA GLY A 31 6.27 5.31 -11.71
C GLY A 31 5.44 4.19 -12.35
N ALA A 32 5.74 2.92 -12.06
CA ALA A 32 4.96 1.80 -12.56
C ALA A 32 3.69 1.55 -11.72
N PHE A 33 2.62 1.12 -12.38
CA PHE A 33 1.49 0.46 -11.74
C PHE A 33 1.74 -1.06 -11.80
N ALA A 34 2.31 -1.59 -10.71
CA ALA A 34 2.66 -3.00 -10.61
C ALA A 34 1.56 -3.79 -9.90
N VAL A 35 1.21 -4.95 -10.45
CA VAL A 35 0.20 -5.84 -9.89
C VAL A 35 0.83 -7.18 -9.58
N VAL A 36 0.69 -7.63 -8.33
CA VAL A 36 1.11 -8.95 -7.87
C VAL A 36 -0.13 -9.80 -7.67
N VAL A 37 -0.34 -10.76 -8.56
CA VAL A 37 -1.48 -11.66 -8.50
C VAL A 37 -1.08 -13.03 -7.95
N GLY A 38 -2.03 -13.73 -7.34
CA GLY A 38 -1.83 -15.09 -6.84
C GLY A 38 -2.96 -15.52 -5.91
N ARG A 39 -3.07 -16.81 -5.66
CA ARG A 39 -4.07 -17.38 -4.74
C ARG A 39 -3.84 -16.90 -3.30
N SER A 40 -4.86 -17.03 -2.45
CA SER A 40 -4.68 -16.82 -1.00
C SER A 40 -3.55 -17.71 -0.48
N GLY A 41 -2.71 -17.15 0.40
CA GLY A 41 -1.55 -17.86 0.95
C GLY A 41 -0.32 -17.94 0.03
N SER A 42 -0.34 -17.39 -1.19
CA SER A 42 0.81 -17.44 -2.11
C SER A 42 2.01 -16.57 -1.70
N GLY A 43 1.88 -15.71 -0.67
CA GLY A 43 2.95 -14.86 -0.15
C GLY A 43 2.83 -13.36 -0.53
N LYS A 44 1.74 -12.93 -1.18
CA LYS A 44 1.53 -11.54 -1.65
C LYS A 44 1.65 -10.50 -0.53
N SER A 45 0.89 -10.65 0.55
CA SER A 45 0.95 -9.73 1.69
C SER A 45 2.32 -9.76 2.37
N THR A 46 3.00 -10.94 2.41
CA THR A 46 4.38 -11.02 2.88
C THR A 46 5.32 -10.18 2.03
N LEU A 47 5.21 -10.26 0.70
CA LEU A 47 5.99 -9.43 -0.20
C LEU A 47 5.74 -7.94 0.05
N LEU A 48 4.46 -7.56 0.19
CA LEU A 48 4.07 -6.18 0.48
C LEU A 48 4.64 -5.68 1.81
N HIS A 49 4.62 -6.52 2.86
CA HIS A 49 5.20 -6.19 4.17
C HIS A 49 6.71 -5.99 4.11
N LEU A 50 7.43 -6.76 3.27
CA LEU A 50 8.87 -6.54 3.06
C LEU A 50 9.11 -5.21 2.34
N LEU A 51 8.33 -4.86 1.32
CA LEU A 51 8.41 -3.58 0.60
C LEU A 51 8.08 -2.39 1.50
N ALA A 52 7.19 -2.58 2.47
CA ALA A 52 6.85 -1.58 3.48
C ALA A 52 7.88 -1.49 4.63
N ALA A 53 8.93 -2.32 4.63
CA ALA A 53 9.83 -2.49 5.78
C ALA A 53 9.07 -2.74 7.11
N MET A 54 7.93 -3.43 7.05
CA MET A 54 7.20 -3.93 8.21
C MET A 54 7.80 -5.25 8.71
N ASP A 55 8.50 -5.95 7.82
CA ASP A 55 9.20 -7.19 8.09
C ASP A 55 10.55 -7.19 7.37
N LYS A 56 11.41 -8.17 7.66
CA LYS A 56 12.72 -8.35 7.03
C LYS A 56 12.76 -9.68 6.28
N PRO A 57 13.46 -9.75 5.14
CA PRO A 57 13.69 -11.03 4.48
C PRO A 57 14.51 -11.95 5.40
N SER A 58 14.26 -13.26 5.29
CA SER A 58 15.11 -14.28 5.95
C SER A 58 16.39 -14.53 5.17
N ASP A 59 16.35 -14.27 3.83
CA ASP A 59 17.48 -14.37 2.93
C ASP A 59 17.20 -13.49 1.69
N GLY A 60 18.27 -13.07 1.00
CA GLY A 60 18.19 -12.14 -0.12
C GLY A 60 18.04 -10.68 0.32
N VAL A 61 17.86 -9.78 -0.64
CA VAL A 61 17.87 -8.32 -0.40
C VAL A 61 16.71 -7.63 -1.10
N VAL A 62 16.12 -6.65 -0.41
CA VAL A 62 15.06 -5.77 -0.94
C VAL A 62 15.60 -4.35 -1.05
N TRP A 63 15.69 -3.85 -2.26
CA TRP A 63 16.09 -2.48 -2.56
C TRP A 63 14.90 -1.62 -2.98
N VAL A 64 14.82 -0.40 -2.45
CA VAL A 64 13.91 0.64 -2.93
C VAL A 64 14.71 1.92 -3.20
N GLY A 65 14.84 2.29 -4.47
CA GLY A 65 15.87 3.23 -4.89
C GLY A 65 17.25 2.71 -4.49
N ASP A 66 18.02 3.54 -3.78
CA ASP A 66 19.34 3.20 -3.27
C ASP A 66 19.33 2.66 -1.83
N THR A 67 18.15 2.42 -1.27
CA THR A 67 18.00 1.97 0.12
C THR A 67 17.82 0.45 0.19
N ASP A 68 18.76 -0.24 0.84
CA ASP A 68 18.62 -1.63 1.25
C ASP A 68 17.75 -1.71 2.52
N LEU A 69 16.52 -2.21 2.37
CA LEU A 69 15.56 -2.30 3.47
C LEU A 69 15.98 -3.32 4.54
N SER A 70 16.78 -4.33 4.18
CA SER A 70 17.21 -5.39 5.10
C SER A 70 18.16 -4.86 6.17
N THR A 71 18.93 -3.82 5.86
CA THR A 71 19.93 -3.21 6.75
C THR A 71 19.35 -2.17 7.72
N LEU A 72 18.11 -1.72 7.49
CA LEU A 72 17.50 -0.67 8.29
C LEU A 72 17.33 -1.09 9.76
N SER A 73 17.70 -0.20 10.68
CA SER A 73 17.32 -0.30 12.10
C SER A 73 15.81 -0.12 12.27
N ALA A 74 15.25 -0.46 13.43
CA ALA A 74 13.83 -0.25 13.72
C ALA A 74 13.41 1.23 13.52
N GLN A 75 14.25 2.18 13.92
CA GLN A 75 14.03 3.61 13.71
C GLN A 75 14.10 3.98 12.21
N GLY A 76 15.05 3.39 11.48
CA GLY A 76 15.18 3.55 10.02
C GLY A 76 13.94 3.03 9.27
N GLN A 77 13.43 1.86 9.66
CA GLN A 77 12.19 1.30 9.11
C GLN A 77 10.97 2.19 9.38
N ALA A 78 10.84 2.72 10.61
CA ALA A 78 9.76 3.64 10.96
C ALA A 78 9.83 4.95 10.14
N ARG A 79 11.03 5.51 9.98
CA ARG A 79 11.26 6.69 9.15
C ARG A 79 10.95 6.41 7.68
N TYR A 80 11.40 5.27 7.15
CA TYR A 80 11.13 4.84 5.78
C TYR A 80 9.61 4.74 5.53
N ARG A 81 8.87 4.04 6.38
CA ARG A 81 7.40 3.96 6.25
C ARG A 81 6.74 5.32 6.25
N ARG A 82 7.14 6.21 7.16
CA ARG A 82 6.56 7.55 7.29
C ARG A 82 6.80 8.42 6.07
N THR A 83 7.97 8.29 5.39
CA THR A 83 8.39 9.24 4.33
C THR A 83 8.34 8.66 2.92
N LYS A 84 8.30 7.33 2.77
CA LYS A 84 8.43 6.68 1.46
C LYS A 84 7.23 5.84 1.08
N VAL A 85 6.35 5.50 2.04
CA VAL A 85 5.29 4.50 1.81
C VAL A 85 3.94 5.03 2.25
N GLY A 86 2.96 5.00 1.35
CA GLY A 86 1.54 5.07 1.67
C GLY A 86 0.95 3.66 1.64
N MET A 87 0.36 3.22 2.77
CA MET A 87 -0.26 1.90 2.86
C MET A 87 -1.77 2.00 2.72
N ILE A 88 -2.33 1.13 1.88
CA ILE A 88 -3.78 0.98 1.67
C ILE A 88 -4.11 -0.50 1.92
N PHE A 89 -5.10 -0.77 2.76
CA PHE A 89 -5.47 -2.12 3.19
C PHE A 89 -6.90 -2.47 2.74
N GLN A 90 -7.19 -3.75 2.65
CA GLN A 90 -8.54 -4.26 2.40
C GLN A 90 -9.54 -3.83 3.48
N GLN A 91 -9.13 -3.89 4.77
CA GLN A 91 -9.91 -3.40 5.90
C GLN A 91 -9.51 -1.96 6.20
N PHE A 92 -9.88 -1.00 5.48
CA PHE A 92 -9.63 0.43 5.56
C PHE A 92 -8.75 0.94 6.73
N HIS A 93 -8.80 0.29 7.89
CA HIS A 93 -8.08 0.62 9.15
C HIS A 93 -8.22 2.09 9.54
N LEU A 94 -9.42 2.64 9.39
CA LEU A 94 -9.74 3.96 9.90
C LEU A 94 -9.93 3.89 11.42
N VAL A 95 -9.52 4.95 12.12
CA VAL A 95 -9.76 5.09 13.56
C VAL A 95 -11.24 5.45 13.77
N PRO A 96 -12.07 4.60 14.39
CA PRO A 96 -13.54 4.77 14.40
C PRO A 96 -14.01 6.04 15.11
N THR A 97 -13.24 6.53 16.08
CA THR A 97 -13.54 7.72 16.88
C THR A 97 -13.14 9.04 16.23
N MET A 98 -12.36 8.98 15.16
CA MET A 98 -11.87 10.13 14.39
C MET A 98 -12.77 10.41 13.20
N THR A 99 -12.90 11.68 12.81
CA THR A 99 -13.53 12.09 11.56
C THR A 99 -12.69 11.66 10.33
N ALA A 100 -13.24 11.82 9.13
CA ALA A 100 -12.49 11.60 7.89
C ALA A 100 -11.25 12.49 7.81
N ALA A 101 -11.39 13.80 8.11
CA ALA A 101 -10.26 14.72 8.11
C ALA A 101 -9.19 14.35 9.14
N GLU A 102 -9.58 13.98 10.36
CA GLU A 102 -8.64 13.55 11.40
C GLU A 102 -7.92 12.23 11.03
N ASN A 103 -8.63 11.26 10.42
CA ASN A 103 -8.01 10.05 9.90
C ASN A 103 -6.97 10.36 8.82
N VAL A 104 -7.29 11.25 7.89
CA VAL A 104 -6.38 11.66 6.82
C VAL A 104 -5.17 12.42 7.37
N ALA A 105 -5.37 13.31 8.36
CA ALA A 105 -4.28 14.08 8.98
C ALA A 105 -3.30 13.22 9.81
N LEU A 106 -3.68 12.01 10.23
CA LEU A 106 -2.91 11.19 11.18
C LEU A 106 -1.43 11.00 10.82
N PRO A 107 -1.02 10.74 9.57
CA PRO A 107 0.40 10.66 9.21
C PRO A 107 1.16 11.96 9.46
N LEU A 108 0.53 13.12 9.26
CA LEU A 108 1.14 14.43 9.49
C LEU A 108 1.24 14.76 10.98
N VAL A 109 0.24 14.35 11.78
CA VAL A 109 0.30 14.40 13.25
C VAL A 109 1.51 13.64 13.77
N LEU A 110 1.70 12.40 13.30
CA LEU A 110 2.85 11.56 13.66
C LEU A 110 4.19 12.08 13.15
N ALA A 111 4.15 12.91 12.10
CA ALA A 111 5.33 13.61 11.57
C ALA A 111 5.67 14.89 12.33
N GLY A 112 4.80 15.36 13.23
CA GLY A 112 4.98 16.59 14.02
C GLY A 112 4.69 17.87 13.24
N ALA A 113 3.89 17.81 12.16
CA ALA A 113 3.44 18.98 11.44
C ALA A 113 2.55 19.87 12.34
N ASP A 114 2.46 21.18 12.08
CA ASP A 114 1.56 22.06 12.80
C ASP A 114 0.08 21.80 12.46
N ARG A 115 -0.84 22.24 13.32
CA ARG A 115 -2.28 21.96 13.21
C ARG A 115 -2.92 22.56 11.95
N GLU A 116 -2.49 23.73 11.54
CA GLU A 116 -3.04 24.42 10.38
C GLU A 116 -2.65 23.69 9.09
N ALA A 117 -1.37 23.30 8.97
CA ALA A 117 -0.88 22.49 7.85
C ALA A 117 -1.55 21.11 7.80
N GLN A 118 -1.78 20.45 8.97
CA GLN A 118 -2.51 19.19 9.05
C GLN A 118 -3.93 19.32 8.49
N ALA A 119 -4.68 20.34 8.92
CA ALA A 119 -6.06 20.56 8.49
C ALA A 119 -6.14 20.85 6.99
N ALA A 120 -5.35 21.80 6.49
CA ALA A 120 -5.33 22.18 5.08
C ALA A 120 -4.94 20.99 4.17
N ALA A 121 -3.92 20.22 4.55
CA ALA A 121 -3.50 19.04 3.78
C ALA A 121 -4.57 17.94 3.79
N ALA A 122 -5.25 17.71 4.91
CA ALA A 122 -6.32 16.71 5.00
C ALA A 122 -7.54 17.10 4.15
N GLU A 123 -7.95 18.36 4.18
CA GLU A 123 -9.03 18.88 3.35
C GLU A 123 -8.71 18.74 1.85
N ALA A 124 -7.53 19.17 1.42
CA ALA A 124 -7.09 19.03 0.04
C ALA A 124 -7.00 17.55 -0.39
N ALA A 125 -6.54 16.66 0.49
CA ALA A 125 -6.49 15.23 0.18
C ALA A 125 -7.88 14.62 0.05
N LEU A 126 -8.85 15.00 0.89
CA LEU A 126 -10.25 14.57 0.79
C LEU A 126 -10.94 15.11 -0.46
N GLU A 127 -10.67 16.35 -0.85
CA GLU A 127 -11.18 16.93 -2.10
C GLU A 127 -10.70 16.13 -3.32
N ARG A 128 -9.43 15.76 -3.37
CA ARG A 128 -8.84 14.95 -4.46
C ARG A 128 -9.48 13.57 -4.64
N VAL A 129 -10.03 13.00 -3.58
CA VAL A 129 -10.76 11.73 -3.64
C VAL A 129 -12.28 11.91 -3.71
N GLY A 130 -12.77 13.15 -3.94
CA GLY A 130 -14.19 13.46 -4.10
C GLY A 130 -14.99 13.47 -2.79
N LEU A 131 -14.33 13.67 -1.64
CA LEU A 131 -14.96 13.63 -0.30
C LEU A 131 -14.89 14.97 0.45
N ALA A 132 -14.79 16.12 -0.25
CA ALA A 132 -14.80 17.44 0.37
C ALA A 132 -16.02 17.67 1.29
N HIS A 133 -17.17 17.09 0.94
CA HIS A 133 -18.43 17.19 1.71
C HIS A 133 -18.52 16.21 2.90
N ARG A 134 -17.50 15.37 3.13
CA ARG A 134 -17.47 14.31 4.17
C ARG A 134 -16.41 14.51 5.25
N THR A 135 -15.73 15.66 5.29
CA THR A 135 -14.59 15.94 6.19
C THR A 135 -14.87 15.66 7.66
N THR A 136 -16.09 15.97 8.13
CA THR A 136 -16.51 15.82 9.54
C THR A 136 -17.17 14.47 9.85
N HIS A 137 -17.45 13.63 8.85
CA HIS A 137 -18.08 12.33 9.06
C HIS A 137 -17.10 11.34 9.69
N ARG A 138 -17.64 10.47 10.54
CA ARG A 138 -16.88 9.33 11.11
C ARG A 138 -17.02 8.09 10.24
N PRO A 139 -16.14 7.09 10.37
CA PRO A 139 -16.18 5.88 9.55
C PRO A 139 -17.55 5.18 9.54
N ALA A 140 -18.28 5.15 10.66
CA ALA A 140 -19.62 4.55 10.73
C ALA A 140 -20.69 5.28 9.91
N GLU A 141 -20.45 6.51 9.49
CA GLU A 141 -21.33 7.37 8.69
C GLU A 141 -20.97 7.36 7.20
N LEU A 142 -19.96 6.56 6.82
CA LEU A 142 -19.42 6.47 5.46
C LEU A 142 -19.70 5.09 4.87
N SER A 143 -20.04 5.04 3.58
CA SER A 143 -20.09 3.79 2.83
C SER A 143 -18.70 3.13 2.73
N GLY A 144 -18.63 1.85 2.39
CA GLY A 144 -17.36 1.14 2.22
C GLY A 144 -16.43 1.81 1.20
N GLY A 145 -16.99 2.28 0.07
CA GLY A 145 -16.23 3.02 -0.94
C GLY A 145 -15.73 4.38 -0.46
N GLU A 146 -16.54 5.11 0.34
CA GLU A 146 -16.10 6.36 0.95
C GLU A 146 -14.99 6.10 1.98
N GLN A 147 -15.11 5.07 2.81
CA GLN A 147 -14.07 4.67 3.76
C GLN A 147 -12.76 4.33 3.05
N GLN A 148 -12.82 3.59 1.93
CA GLN A 148 -11.62 3.29 1.14
C GLN A 148 -11.00 4.55 0.54
N ARG A 149 -11.81 5.49 0.03
CA ARG A 149 -11.29 6.78 -0.45
C ARG A 149 -10.65 7.61 0.67
N VAL A 150 -11.19 7.59 1.88
CA VAL A 150 -10.54 8.20 3.07
C VAL A 150 -9.20 7.53 3.36
N ALA A 151 -9.11 6.18 3.28
CA ALA A 151 -7.86 5.45 3.47
C ALA A 151 -6.81 5.78 2.39
N ILE A 152 -7.26 5.98 1.13
CA ILE A 152 -6.39 6.43 0.03
C ILE A 152 -5.90 7.86 0.29
N ALA A 153 -6.79 8.79 0.66
CA ALA A 153 -6.41 10.16 1.00
C ALA A 153 -5.38 10.18 2.14
N ARG A 154 -5.59 9.37 3.20
CA ARG A 154 -4.64 9.20 4.30
C ARG A 154 -3.28 8.69 3.81
N ALA A 155 -3.27 7.71 2.89
CA ALA A 155 -2.02 7.19 2.35
C ALA A 155 -1.26 8.22 1.51
N LEU A 156 -1.95 9.18 0.91
CA LEU A 156 -1.40 10.20 0.02
C LEU A 156 -1.00 11.50 0.74
N VAL A 157 -1.55 11.81 1.93
CA VAL A 157 -1.43 13.12 2.58
C VAL A 157 0.01 13.54 2.89
N ALA A 158 0.90 12.56 3.15
CA ALA A 158 2.33 12.79 3.38
C ALA A 158 3.17 12.78 2.08
N ASP A 159 2.52 12.77 0.92
CA ASP A 159 3.13 12.76 -0.41
C ASP A 159 4.21 11.66 -0.62
N PRO A 160 3.94 10.39 -0.27
CA PRO A 160 4.92 9.34 -0.45
C PRO A 160 5.17 9.05 -1.93
N PRO A 161 6.41 8.68 -2.35
CA PRO A 161 6.70 8.29 -3.71
C PRO A 161 6.14 6.91 -4.11
N MET A 162 5.69 6.13 -3.12
CA MET A 162 5.20 4.76 -3.35
C MET A 162 3.92 4.48 -2.56
N LEU A 163 2.95 3.87 -3.22
CA LEU A 163 1.75 3.30 -2.62
C LEU A 163 1.80 1.78 -2.66
N LEU A 164 1.54 1.15 -1.52
CA LEU A 164 1.45 -0.29 -1.36
C LEU A 164 0.01 -0.65 -0.97
N CYS A 165 -0.68 -1.42 -1.81
CA CYS A 165 -2.10 -1.71 -1.67
C CYS A 165 -2.31 -3.21 -1.47
N ASP A 166 -2.82 -3.60 -0.31
CA ASP A 166 -3.17 -4.99 0.02
C ASP A 166 -4.68 -5.19 -0.18
N GLU A 167 -5.06 -5.87 -1.28
CA GLU A 167 -6.45 -6.17 -1.67
C GLU A 167 -7.37 -4.92 -1.59
N PRO A 168 -7.02 -3.78 -2.24
CA PRO A 168 -7.67 -2.49 -1.99
C PRO A 168 -9.15 -2.44 -2.39
N THR A 169 -9.64 -3.44 -3.12
CA THR A 169 -11.02 -3.55 -3.63
C THR A 169 -11.81 -4.70 -3.03
N GLY A 170 -11.17 -5.54 -2.21
CA GLY A 170 -11.73 -6.83 -1.78
C GLY A 170 -13.02 -6.74 -0.93
N ASN A 171 -13.40 -5.58 -0.41
CA ASN A 171 -14.61 -5.35 0.36
C ASN A 171 -15.61 -4.40 -0.35
N LEU A 172 -15.44 -4.18 -1.66
CA LEU A 172 -16.23 -3.24 -2.46
C LEU A 172 -17.05 -3.97 -3.52
N ASP A 173 -18.16 -3.36 -3.92
CA ASP A 173 -18.88 -3.77 -5.13
C ASP A 173 -18.06 -3.45 -6.39
N SER A 174 -18.37 -4.08 -7.51
CA SER A 174 -17.58 -4.01 -8.74
C SER A 174 -17.46 -2.60 -9.32
N GLU A 175 -18.48 -1.75 -9.17
CA GLU A 175 -18.45 -0.38 -9.66
C GLU A 175 -17.53 0.49 -8.80
N THR A 176 -17.70 0.41 -7.49
CA THR A 176 -16.83 1.11 -6.51
C THR A 176 -15.39 0.62 -6.61
N ALA A 177 -15.17 -0.70 -6.79
CA ALA A 177 -13.85 -1.28 -6.99
C ALA A 177 -13.14 -0.66 -8.20
N ARG A 178 -13.84 -0.54 -9.34
CA ARG A 178 -13.30 0.10 -10.54
C ARG A 178 -12.91 1.56 -10.29
N GLN A 179 -13.79 2.34 -9.63
CA GLN A 179 -13.49 3.74 -9.28
C GLN A 179 -12.22 3.87 -8.41
N VAL A 180 -12.02 2.95 -7.46
CA VAL A 180 -10.82 2.92 -6.62
C VAL A 180 -9.57 2.58 -7.43
N VAL A 181 -9.65 1.62 -8.34
CA VAL A 181 -8.52 1.27 -9.23
C VAL A 181 -8.17 2.42 -10.16
N ASP A 182 -9.17 3.07 -10.76
CA ASP A 182 -8.97 4.22 -11.65
C ASP A 182 -8.35 5.41 -10.89
N LEU A 183 -8.76 5.66 -9.64
CA LEU A 183 -8.16 6.67 -8.78
C LEU A 183 -6.68 6.38 -8.49
N LEU A 184 -6.33 5.12 -8.19
CA LEU A 184 -4.93 4.72 -7.98
C LEU A 184 -4.09 4.82 -9.26
N ALA A 185 -4.69 4.53 -10.41
CA ALA A 185 -4.05 4.67 -11.71
C ALA A 185 -3.80 6.15 -12.06
N ASP A 186 -4.76 7.03 -11.77
CA ASP A 186 -4.58 8.48 -11.94
C ASP A 186 -3.42 9.00 -11.07
N VAL A 187 -3.37 8.61 -9.80
CA VAL A 187 -2.26 8.97 -8.89
C VAL A 187 -0.91 8.47 -9.42
N CYS A 188 -0.86 7.26 -9.98
CA CYS A 188 0.34 6.71 -10.60
C CYS A 188 0.80 7.56 -11.80
N GLN A 189 -0.12 7.86 -12.73
CA GLN A 189 0.18 8.54 -13.99
C GLN A 189 0.43 10.04 -13.81
N SER A 190 -0.46 10.73 -13.07
CA SER A 190 -0.42 12.19 -12.95
C SER A 190 0.67 12.69 -12.01
N GLN A 191 1.07 11.87 -11.00
CA GLN A 191 2.05 12.25 -9.98
C GLN A 191 3.36 11.45 -10.06
N GLY A 192 3.49 10.53 -11.02
CA GLY A 192 4.67 9.69 -11.19
C GLY A 192 4.96 8.75 -10.01
N LYS A 193 3.95 8.46 -9.17
CA LYS A 193 4.12 7.56 -8.01
C LYS A 193 4.16 6.11 -8.44
N THR A 194 4.97 5.31 -7.76
CA THR A 194 4.95 3.85 -7.95
C THR A 194 3.79 3.27 -7.14
N VAL A 195 2.91 2.52 -7.79
CA VAL A 195 1.79 1.83 -7.15
C VAL A 195 2.01 0.33 -7.25
N VAL A 196 1.99 -0.37 -6.12
CA VAL A 196 2.07 -1.84 -6.06
C VAL A 196 0.80 -2.36 -5.45
N VAL A 197 0.00 -3.07 -6.23
CA VAL A 197 -1.25 -3.69 -5.79
C VAL A 197 -1.06 -5.19 -5.68
N VAL A 198 -1.36 -5.78 -4.53
CA VAL A 198 -1.50 -7.22 -4.40
C VAL A 198 -2.99 -7.58 -4.39
N THR A 199 -3.39 -8.53 -5.21
CA THR A 199 -4.79 -8.94 -5.32
C THR A 199 -4.93 -10.37 -5.84
N HIS A 200 -6.07 -10.98 -5.58
CA HIS A 200 -6.50 -12.21 -6.26
C HIS A 200 -7.53 -11.94 -7.37
N HIS A 201 -8.00 -10.68 -7.53
CA HIS A 201 -8.94 -10.21 -8.54
C HIS A 201 -8.20 -9.56 -9.74
N GLU A 202 -7.49 -10.37 -10.54
CA GLU A 202 -6.67 -9.87 -11.66
C GLU A 202 -7.47 -9.03 -12.66
N ALA A 203 -8.72 -9.41 -12.95
CA ALA A 203 -9.57 -8.74 -13.92
C ALA A 203 -9.85 -7.26 -13.58
N GLU A 204 -9.94 -6.92 -12.29
CA GLU A 204 -10.24 -5.56 -11.84
C GLU A 204 -9.09 -4.57 -12.13
N VAL A 205 -7.84 -5.05 -12.11
CA VAL A 205 -6.64 -4.22 -12.26
C VAL A 205 -5.95 -4.38 -13.62
N ALA A 206 -6.46 -5.29 -14.48
CA ALA A 206 -5.81 -5.65 -15.74
C ALA A 206 -5.65 -4.47 -16.70
N HIS A 207 -6.60 -3.53 -16.71
CA HIS A 207 -6.64 -2.40 -17.64
C HIS A 207 -5.62 -1.29 -17.31
N VAL A 208 -5.12 -1.24 -16.06
CA VAL A 208 -4.16 -0.21 -15.60
C VAL A 208 -2.76 -0.76 -15.34
N ALA A 209 -2.60 -2.08 -15.26
CA ALA A 209 -1.34 -2.73 -14.91
C ALA A 209 -0.28 -2.52 -16.00
N THR A 210 0.82 -1.83 -15.65
CA THR A 210 2.01 -1.70 -16.52
C THR A 210 3.02 -2.83 -16.28
N HIS A 211 3.01 -3.42 -15.07
CA HIS A 211 3.85 -4.55 -14.68
C HIS A 211 3.03 -5.60 -13.96
N ARG A 212 3.20 -6.85 -14.34
CA ARG A 212 2.46 -7.98 -13.73
C ARG A 212 3.45 -9.00 -13.21
N LEU A 213 3.24 -9.40 -11.97
CA LEU A 213 3.99 -10.45 -11.30
C LEU A 213 2.97 -11.50 -10.81
N ARG A 214 3.20 -12.76 -11.10
CA ARG A 214 2.36 -13.84 -10.60
C ARG A 214 3.11 -14.61 -9.53
N LEU A 215 2.51 -14.73 -8.36
CA LEU A 215 3.11 -15.40 -7.22
C LEU A 215 2.35 -16.71 -6.93
N THR A 216 3.06 -17.84 -7.02
CA THR A 216 2.54 -19.19 -6.76
C THR A 216 3.43 -19.88 -5.72
N ASP A 217 2.86 -20.29 -4.58
CA ASP A 217 3.57 -21.00 -3.50
C ASP A 217 4.89 -20.33 -3.06
N GLY A 218 4.89 -18.99 -3.01
CA GLY A 218 6.04 -18.18 -2.60
C GLY A 218 7.10 -17.98 -3.68
N ARG A 219 6.83 -18.33 -4.95
CA ARG A 219 7.72 -18.12 -6.09
C ARG A 219 7.04 -17.28 -7.16
N LEU A 220 7.82 -16.50 -7.90
CA LEU A 220 7.32 -15.89 -9.13
C LEU A 220 7.26 -16.93 -10.24
N ASP A 221 6.16 -16.93 -10.95
CA ASP A 221 6.03 -17.70 -12.18
C ASP A 221 6.99 -17.09 -13.24
N ALA A 222 7.63 -17.96 -14.04
CA ALA A 222 8.57 -17.58 -15.08
C ALA A 222 7.87 -16.88 -16.25
#